data_9d8a2f8e2c5b1b13a939fe2f314b2952
#
_entry.id   9d8a2f8e2c5b1b13a939fe2f314b2952
#
_cell.length_a   1.000
_cell.length_b   1.000
_cell.length_c   1.000
_cell.angle_alpha   90.00
_cell.angle_beta   90.00
_cell.angle_gamma   90.00
#
_symmetry.space_group_name_H-M   'P 1'
#
loop_
_entity.id
_entity.type
_entity.pdbx_description
1 polymer ?
#
loop_
_entity_poly.entity_id
_entity_poly.type
_entity_poly.pdbx_seq_one_letter_code
_entity_poly.pdbx_strand_id
1 'polypeptide(L)'
;MTTHHLVVQSPGLSIDQAEQLAALAQAQGVARISNTAARLLDVQHDADTRDEVAAWADSRGVDAAFVPAGLKLSDCKVLAMDMDSTLINIECIDEIAGVAGVKDKVSEITEAAMRGEIKDFAESLRRRVALLKGVPAGALEQVYADKLRLNPGAERLITTAQSAGLKVLLVSGGFTFFTERLRDLLKLDSAHANTLEIENGLLTGKVLGDILDADAKAVHLREFARAHGAAQDQIIAMGDGANDLKMLAAAGFPVAYHAKPLVRQQTRFALNVSGLDGVLNWFES
;
A
#
# COMPACT_ATOMS: atom_id res chain seq x y z
N MET A 1 25.33 17.79 -6.68
CA MET A 1 24.32 17.43 -5.66
C MET A 1 23.00 17.28 -6.37
N THR A 2 22.24 16.25 -6.09
CA THR A 2 20.91 16.08 -6.71
C THR A 2 19.95 17.09 -6.11
N THR A 3 19.34 17.93 -6.93
CA THR A 3 18.32 18.88 -6.50
C THR A 3 17.06 18.12 -6.10
N HIS A 4 16.40 18.53 -5.03
CA HIS A 4 15.16 17.92 -4.55
C HIS A 4 14.01 18.92 -4.62
N HIS A 5 12.83 18.39 -4.87
CA HIS A 5 11.56 19.10 -4.68
C HIS A 5 10.83 18.50 -3.48
N LEU A 6 9.98 19.29 -2.85
CA LEU A 6 9.06 18.82 -1.83
C LEU A 6 7.64 18.86 -2.40
N VAL A 7 7.05 17.68 -2.59
CA VAL A 7 5.64 17.58 -2.97
C VAL A 7 4.78 17.53 -1.71
N VAL A 8 3.82 18.45 -1.63
CA VAL A 8 2.89 18.60 -0.52
C VAL A 8 1.47 18.42 -1.02
N GLN A 9 0.65 17.65 -0.30
CA GLN A 9 -0.70 17.33 -0.76
C GLN A 9 -1.65 16.98 0.40
N SER A 10 -2.91 17.35 0.23
CA SER A 10 -3.99 17.04 1.15
C SER A 10 -5.32 17.34 0.46
N PRO A 11 -6.43 16.66 0.75
CA PRO A 11 -7.75 16.99 0.22
C PRO A 11 -8.15 18.46 0.46
N GLY A 12 -7.65 19.07 1.52
CA GLY A 12 -7.91 20.45 1.89
C GLY A 12 -6.67 21.36 1.87
N LEU A 13 -5.66 21.08 1.03
CA LEU A 13 -4.44 21.87 0.97
C LEU A 13 -4.73 23.34 0.67
N SER A 14 -4.41 24.24 1.60
CA SER A 14 -4.52 25.69 1.42
C SER A 14 -3.24 26.28 0.84
N ILE A 15 -3.36 27.47 0.25
CA ILE A 15 -2.19 28.23 -0.24
C ILE A 15 -1.26 28.54 0.92
N ASP A 16 -1.79 28.98 2.07
CA ASP A 16 -1.03 29.30 3.29
C ASP A 16 -0.21 28.11 3.77
N GLN A 17 -0.77 26.89 3.72
CA GLN A 17 -0.04 25.68 4.10
C GLN A 17 1.13 25.40 3.15
N ALA A 18 0.93 25.56 1.84
CA ALA A 18 1.99 25.39 0.86
C ALA A 18 3.09 26.46 1.03
N GLU A 19 2.73 27.71 1.30
CA GLU A 19 3.68 28.80 1.54
C GLU A 19 4.47 28.61 2.85
N GLN A 20 3.83 28.18 3.92
CA GLN A 20 4.50 27.85 5.19
C GLN A 20 5.53 26.73 5.01
N LEU A 21 5.16 25.65 4.30
CA LEU A 21 6.08 24.57 3.99
C LEU A 21 7.20 25.01 3.04
N ALA A 22 6.91 25.90 2.09
CA ALA A 22 7.92 26.47 1.21
C ALA A 22 8.96 27.29 1.99
N ALA A 23 8.52 28.10 2.95
CA ALA A 23 9.42 28.84 3.82
C ALA A 23 10.25 27.91 4.71
N LEU A 24 9.63 26.87 5.31
CA LEU A 24 10.29 25.90 6.17
C LEU A 24 11.37 25.12 5.40
N ALA A 25 11.07 24.66 4.19
CA ALA A 25 11.99 23.92 3.32
C ALA A 25 12.90 24.81 2.47
N GLN A 26 12.87 26.14 2.65
CA GLN A 26 13.64 27.12 1.89
C GLN A 26 13.51 26.95 0.37
N ALA A 27 12.27 26.73 -0.10
CA ALA A 27 11.99 26.52 -1.50
C ALA A 27 12.28 27.75 -2.35
N GLN A 28 12.84 27.56 -3.55
CA GLN A 28 13.10 28.65 -4.51
C GLN A 28 11.85 29.04 -5.31
N GLY A 29 10.79 28.22 -5.25
CA GLY A 29 9.53 28.50 -5.92
C GLY A 29 8.44 27.50 -5.55
N VAL A 30 7.20 27.83 -5.94
CA VAL A 30 6.02 26.98 -5.73
C VAL A 30 5.32 26.77 -7.07
N ALA A 31 5.18 25.51 -7.47
CA ALA A 31 4.42 25.12 -8.65
C ALA A 31 3.15 24.37 -8.21
N ARG A 32 1.98 24.84 -8.63
CA ARG A 32 0.72 24.16 -8.36
C ARG A 32 0.59 22.94 -9.26
N ILE A 33 0.35 21.76 -8.68
CA ILE A 33 0.04 20.52 -9.42
C ILE A 33 -1.48 20.40 -9.63
N SER A 34 -2.25 20.63 -8.57
CA SER A 34 -3.71 20.55 -8.59
C SER A 34 -4.32 21.43 -7.49
N ASN A 35 -5.62 21.30 -7.27
CA ASN A 35 -6.29 21.96 -6.14
C ASN A 35 -5.89 21.36 -4.78
N THR A 36 -5.32 20.17 -4.78
CA THR A 36 -4.98 19.41 -3.57
C THR A 36 -3.48 19.12 -3.44
N ALA A 37 -2.65 19.60 -4.38
CA ALA A 37 -1.21 19.32 -4.38
C ALA A 37 -0.38 20.48 -4.97
N ALA A 38 0.81 20.70 -4.40
CA ALA A 38 1.81 21.63 -4.87
C ALA A 38 3.21 21.02 -4.84
N ARG A 39 4.10 21.46 -5.72
CA ARG A 39 5.52 21.13 -5.73
C ARG A 39 6.31 22.37 -5.33
N LEU A 40 7.06 22.26 -4.25
CA LEU A 40 7.97 23.28 -3.76
C LEU A 40 9.33 22.99 -4.38
N LEU A 41 9.83 23.95 -5.17
CA LEU A 41 10.97 23.73 -6.06
C LEU A 41 12.29 23.99 -5.33
N ASP A 42 13.29 23.16 -5.61
CA ASP A 42 14.69 23.35 -5.20
C ASP A 42 14.81 23.60 -3.69
N VAL A 43 14.32 22.65 -2.92
CA VAL A 43 14.26 22.73 -1.46
C VAL A 43 15.56 22.29 -0.79
N GLN A 44 15.80 22.77 0.43
CA GLN A 44 16.80 22.22 1.33
C GLN A 44 16.41 20.80 1.76
N HIS A 45 17.37 19.89 1.74
CA HIS A 45 17.12 18.45 1.98
C HIS A 45 18.17 17.84 2.93
N ASP A 46 18.44 18.50 4.05
CA ASP A 46 19.18 17.92 5.17
C ASP A 46 18.25 17.22 6.16
N ALA A 47 18.83 16.60 7.19
CA ALA A 47 18.06 15.81 8.17
C ALA A 47 17.12 16.71 8.99
N ASP A 48 17.60 17.86 9.44
CA ASP A 48 16.83 18.77 10.29
C ASP A 48 15.61 19.31 9.54
N THR A 49 15.79 19.76 8.30
CA THR A 49 14.68 20.21 7.44
C THR A 49 13.65 19.12 7.19
N ARG A 50 14.09 17.86 6.96
CA ARG A 50 13.15 16.75 6.76
C ARG A 50 12.32 16.50 8.01
N ASP A 51 12.95 16.50 9.19
CA ASP A 51 12.27 16.24 10.46
C ASP A 51 11.27 17.36 10.79
N GLU A 52 11.64 18.62 10.58
CA GLU A 52 10.75 19.76 10.76
C GLU A 52 9.55 19.73 9.80
N VAL A 53 9.78 19.44 8.51
CA VAL A 53 8.71 19.29 7.51
C VAL A 53 7.79 18.15 7.88
N ALA A 54 8.32 16.99 8.27
CA ALA A 54 7.52 15.83 8.67
C ALA A 54 6.64 16.13 9.89
N ALA A 55 7.20 16.74 10.93
CA ALA A 55 6.46 17.14 12.13
C ALA A 55 5.37 18.17 11.83
N TRP A 56 5.67 19.16 10.99
CA TRP A 56 4.70 20.17 10.59
C TRP A 56 3.56 19.55 9.79
N ALA A 57 3.88 18.71 8.80
CA ALA A 57 2.94 18.07 7.90
C ALA A 57 1.99 17.12 8.67
N ASP A 58 2.55 16.28 9.55
CA ASP A 58 1.78 15.33 10.37
C ASP A 58 0.79 16.06 11.28
N SER A 59 1.22 17.18 11.92
CA SER A 59 0.37 17.99 12.81
C SER A 59 -0.81 18.67 12.11
N ARG A 60 -0.79 18.80 10.80
CA ARG A 60 -1.78 19.52 9.99
C ARG A 60 -2.51 18.67 8.96
N GLY A 61 -2.27 17.35 8.94
CA GLY A 61 -2.90 16.45 8.00
C GLY A 61 -2.52 16.75 6.56
N VAL A 62 -1.22 16.93 6.29
CA VAL A 62 -0.65 17.13 4.96
C VAL A 62 0.35 16.01 4.70
N ASP A 63 0.29 15.38 3.54
CA ASP A 63 1.35 14.48 3.08
C ASP A 63 2.48 15.30 2.46
N ALA A 64 3.71 14.98 2.81
CA ALA A 64 4.92 15.66 2.34
C ALA A 64 5.97 14.64 1.89
N ALA A 65 6.50 14.79 0.68
CA ALA A 65 7.47 13.88 0.09
C ALA A 65 8.62 14.64 -0.59
N PHE A 66 9.84 14.41 -0.12
CA PHE A 66 11.05 14.90 -0.80
C PHE A 66 11.40 13.97 -1.96
N VAL A 67 11.35 14.48 -3.17
CA VAL A 67 11.61 13.72 -4.40
C VAL A 67 12.74 14.36 -5.21
N PRO A 68 13.55 13.57 -5.95
CA PRO A 68 14.52 14.13 -6.88
C PRO A 68 13.83 15.00 -7.94
N ALA A 69 14.44 16.13 -8.31
CA ALA A 69 13.98 16.93 -9.42
C ALA A 69 14.10 16.17 -10.75
N GLY A 70 13.15 16.37 -11.65
CA GLY A 70 13.11 15.72 -12.96
C GLY A 70 12.67 14.26 -12.96
N LEU A 71 12.14 13.74 -11.82
CA LEU A 71 11.64 12.37 -11.72
C LEU A 71 10.41 12.17 -12.60
N LYS A 72 10.42 11.17 -13.49
CA LYS A 72 9.30 10.84 -14.38
C LYS A 72 8.73 9.46 -14.06
N LEU A 73 7.41 9.32 -14.15
CA LEU A 73 6.76 8.02 -13.94
C LEU A 73 7.24 6.95 -14.95
N SER A 74 7.56 7.36 -16.17
CA SER A 74 8.14 6.50 -17.22
C SER A 74 9.52 5.93 -16.88
N ASP A 75 10.22 6.49 -15.89
CA ASP A 75 11.49 5.95 -15.42
C ASP A 75 11.28 4.73 -14.49
N CYS A 76 10.08 4.58 -13.93
CA CYS A 76 9.66 3.41 -13.18
C CYS A 76 9.19 2.30 -14.10
N LYS A 77 9.30 1.04 -13.64
CA LYS A 77 8.91 -0.16 -14.40
C LYS A 77 7.89 -1.03 -13.68
N VAL A 78 7.86 -0.97 -12.36
CA VAL A 78 6.99 -1.82 -11.54
C VAL A 78 6.24 -0.99 -10.50
N LEU A 79 4.95 -1.27 -10.39
CA LEU A 79 4.10 -0.87 -9.27
C LEU A 79 3.67 -2.14 -8.55
N ALA A 80 4.07 -2.31 -7.30
CA ALA A 80 3.66 -3.43 -6.45
C ALA A 80 2.79 -2.92 -5.31
N MET A 81 1.72 -3.64 -4.97
CA MET A 81 0.77 -3.23 -3.96
C MET A 81 0.35 -4.40 -3.08
N ASP A 82 0.15 -4.13 -1.78
CA ASP A 82 -0.68 -4.99 -0.95
C ASP A 82 -2.16 -4.82 -1.30
N MET A 83 -2.98 -5.79 -0.90
CA MET A 83 -4.44 -5.77 -1.14
C MET A 83 -5.22 -5.17 0.02
N ASP A 84 -5.27 -5.90 1.14
CA ASP A 84 -6.10 -5.55 2.29
C ASP A 84 -5.63 -4.23 2.91
N SER A 85 -6.55 -3.32 3.20
CA SER A 85 -6.28 -1.98 3.74
C SER A 85 -5.35 -1.09 2.88
N THR A 86 -4.83 -1.59 1.75
CA THR A 86 -4.01 -0.84 0.78
C THR A 86 -4.76 -0.62 -0.53
N LEU A 87 -4.91 -1.64 -1.39
CA LEU A 87 -5.67 -1.51 -2.66
C LEU A 87 -7.17 -1.40 -2.39
N ILE A 88 -7.65 -2.14 -1.39
CA ILE A 88 -9.06 -2.18 -0.95
C ILE A 88 -9.22 -1.69 0.49
N ASN A 89 -10.44 -1.30 0.82
CA ASN A 89 -10.81 -0.65 2.07
C ASN A 89 -11.10 -1.59 3.25
N ILE A 90 -10.91 -2.92 3.08
CA ILE A 90 -11.26 -3.94 4.08
C ILE A 90 -10.10 -4.89 4.37
N GLU A 91 -10.21 -5.61 5.49
CA GLU A 91 -9.51 -6.85 5.81
C GLU A 91 -10.42 -8.02 5.44
N CYS A 92 -10.10 -8.74 4.36
CA CYS A 92 -10.99 -9.78 3.82
C CYS A 92 -11.32 -10.87 4.85
N ILE A 93 -10.35 -11.31 5.64
CA ILE A 93 -10.57 -12.36 6.65
C ILE A 93 -11.56 -11.93 7.73
N ASP A 94 -11.50 -10.64 8.14
CA ASP A 94 -12.38 -10.09 9.17
C ASP A 94 -13.81 -9.98 8.67
N GLU A 95 -13.99 -9.60 7.40
CA GLU A 95 -15.31 -9.51 6.79
C GLU A 95 -15.94 -10.89 6.56
N ILE A 96 -15.14 -11.88 6.13
CA ILE A 96 -15.59 -13.30 6.04
C ILE A 96 -16.01 -13.79 7.42
N ALA A 97 -15.20 -13.52 8.45
CA ALA A 97 -15.50 -13.87 9.83
C ALA A 97 -16.79 -13.18 10.34
N GLY A 98 -17.03 -11.93 9.89
CA GLY A 98 -18.26 -11.20 10.19
C GLY A 98 -19.51 -11.88 9.61
N VAL A 99 -19.45 -12.30 8.34
CA VAL A 99 -20.54 -13.07 7.71
C VAL A 99 -20.75 -14.41 8.44
N ALA A 100 -19.68 -15.03 8.92
CA ALA A 100 -19.72 -16.30 9.65
C ALA A 100 -20.11 -16.17 11.13
N GLY A 101 -20.25 -14.95 11.67
CA GLY A 101 -20.56 -14.71 13.09
C GLY A 101 -19.42 -15.06 14.06
N VAL A 102 -18.16 -15.06 13.58
CA VAL A 102 -16.96 -15.40 14.37
C VAL A 102 -15.93 -14.25 14.42
N LYS A 103 -16.33 -13.03 14.04
CA LYS A 103 -15.43 -11.86 13.94
C LYS A 103 -14.67 -11.61 15.23
N ASP A 104 -15.33 -11.65 16.39
CA ASP A 104 -14.69 -11.39 17.68
C ASP A 104 -13.54 -12.35 17.97
N LYS A 105 -13.73 -13.65 17.65
CA LYS A 105 -12.68 -14.66 17.82
C LYS A 105 -11.49 -14.46 16.89
N VAL A 106 -11.73 -14.01 15.66
CA VAL A 106 -10.67 -13.68 14.69
C VAL A 106 -9.90 -12.45 15.17
N SER A 107 -10.60 -11.42 15.66
CA SER A 107 -10.01 -10.21 16.22
C SER A 107 -9.13 -10.50 17.43
N GLU A 108 -9.55 -11.38 18.34
CA GLU A 108 -8.74 -11.82 19.50
C GLU A 108 -7.37 -12.39 19.07
N ILE A 109 -7.34 -13.22 18.01
CA ILE A 109 -6.09 -13.79 17.47
C ILE A 109 -5.22 -12.69 16.85
N THR A 110 -5.84 -11.75 16.14
CA THR A 110 -5.13 -10.61 15.54
C THR A 110 -4.49 -9.75 16.63
N GLU A 111 -5.22 -9.44 17.70
CA GLU A 111 -4.71 -8.68 18.84
C GLU A 111 -3.58 -9.43 19.58
N ALA A 112 -3.71 -10.75 19.78
CA ALA A 112 -2.66 -11.57 20.38
C ALA A 112 -1.38 -11.54 19.54
N ALA A 113 -1.50 -11.57 18.20
CA ALA A 113 -0.37 -11.40 17.30
C ALA A 113 0.26 -9.98 17.41
N MET A 114 -0.57 -8.94 17.51
CA MET A 114 -0.10 -7.56 17.70
C MET A 114 0.61 -7.35 19.05
N ARG A 115 0.20 -8.05 20.10
CA ARG A 115 0.88 -8.04 21.41
C ARG A 115 2.16 -8.89 21.42
N GLY A 116 2.48 -9.58 20.33
CA GLY A 116 3.66 -10.45 20.20
C GLY A 116 3.52 -11.82 20.89
N GLU A 117 2.30 -12.20 21.30
CA GLU A 117 2.00 -13.52 21.87
C GLU A 117 2.04 -14.60 20.78
N ILE A 118 1.67 -14.25 19.55
CA ILE A 118 1.82 -15.08 18.35
C ILE A 118 2.86 -14.38 17.47
N LYS A 119 4.06 -14.93 17.38
CA LYS A 119 5.18 -14.31 16.67
C LYS A 119 5.22 -14.67 15.18
N ASP A 120 4.63 -15.82 14.82
CA ASP A 120 4.62 -16.32 13.46
C ASP A 120 3.32 -15.92 12.74
N PHE A 121 3.47 -15.17 11.65
CA PHE A 121 2.36 -14.76 10.80
C PHE A 121 1.58 -15.97 10.26
N ALA A 122 2.30 -17.02 9.84
CA ALA A 122 1.68 -18.21 9.28
C ALA A 122 0.83 -18.95 10.33
N GLU A 123 1.30 -19.01 11.58
CA GLU A 123 0.52 -19.58 12.69
C GLU A 123 -0.73 -18.74 12.96
N SER A 124 -0.59 -17.41 13.03
CA SER A 124 -1.72 -16.49 13.21
C SER A 124 -2.76 -16.64 12.09
N LEU A 125 -2.34 -16.69 10.84
CA LEU A 125 -3.24 -16.89 9.70
C LEU A 125 -3.97 -18.25 9.78
N ARG A 126 -3.24 -19.35 10.05
CA ARG A 126 -3.86 -20.68 10.17
C ARG A 126 -4.89 -20.73 11.28
N ARG A 127 -4.63 -20.13 12.45
CA ARG A 127 -5.59 -20.06 13.56
C ARG A 127 -6.85 -19.30 13.17
N ARG A 128 -6.71 -18.17 12.50
CA ARG A 128 -7.86 -17.36 12.02
C ARG A 128 -8.66 -18.09 10.96
N VAL A 129 -7.99 -18.71 9.98
CA VAL A 129 -8.65 -19.49 8.91
C VAL A 129 -9.36 -20.74 9.48
N ALA A 130 -8.80 -21.38 10.50
CA ALA A 130 -9.45 -22.54 11.15
C ALA A 130 -10.83 -22.20 11.73
N LEU A 131 -11.04 -20.94 12.18
CA LEU A 131 -12.35 -20.48 12.66
C LEU A 131 -13.40 -20.34 11.55
N LEU A 132 -12.97 -20.31 10.29
CA LEU A 132 -13.87 -20.24 9.12
C LEU A 132 -14.34 -21.62 8.65
N LYS A 133 -13.98 -22.69 9.35
CA LYS A 133 -14.41 -24.07 8.99
C LYS A 133 -15.93 -24.19 8.95
N GLY A 134 -16.44 -24.71 7.85
CA GLY A 134 -17.89 -24.92 7.64
C GLY A 134 -18.63 -23.68 7.13
N VAL A 135 -17.95 -22.57 6.92
CA VAL A 135 -18.54 -21.38 6.30
C VAL A 135 -18.80 -21.68 4.81
N PRO A 136 -20.01 -21.38 4.29
CA PRO A 136 -20.29 -21.52 2.86
C PRO A 136 -19.35 -20.67 2.00
N ALA A 137 -18.83 -21.22 0.91
CA ALA A 137 -17.97 -20.47 -0.03
C ALA A 137 -18.66 -19.22 -0.61
N GLY A 138 -20.01 -19.21 -0.67
CA GLY A 138 -20.78 -18.02 -1.03
C GLY A 138 -20.57 -16.80 -0.13
N ALA A 139 -20.03 -16.97 1.09
CA ALA A 139 -19.63 -15.85 1.94
C ALA A 139 -18.50 -15.00 1.31
N LEU A 140 -17.61 -15.62 0.54
CA LEU A 140 -16.55 -14.91 -0.18
C LEU A 140 -17.14 -13.99 -1.26
N GLU A 141 -18.13 -14.51 -2.01
CA GLU A 141 -18.85 -13.70 -3.02
C GLU A 141 -19.62 -12.55 -2.36
N GLN A 142 -20.26 -12.81 -1.22
CA GLN A 142 -20.98 -11.78 -0.47
C GLN A 142 -20.03 -10.66 0.00
N VAL A 143 -18.89 -11.02 0.58
CA VAL A 143 -17.88 -10.02 0.99
C VAL A 143 -17.39 -9.21 -0.21
N TYR A 144 -17.09 -9.87 -1.34
CA TYR A 144 -16.64 -9.20 -2.55
C TYR A 144 -17.69 -8.20 -3.07
N ALA A 145 -18.95 -8.61 -3.14
CA ALA A 145 -20.01 -7.78 -3.69
C ALA A 145 -20.43 -6.65 -2.75
N ASP A 146 -20.60 -6.93 -1.46
CA ASP A 146 -21.26 -6.03 -0.51
C ASP A 146 -20.27 -5.13 0.22
N LYS A 147 -19.04 -5.60 0.50
CA LYS A 147 -18.09 -4.94 1.40
C LYS A 147 -16.87 -4.34 0.71
N LEU A 148 -16.31 -5.07 -0.26
CA LEU A 148 -15.08 -4.66 -0.91
C LEU A 148 -15.31 -3.40 -1.77
N ARG A 149 -14.48 -2.39 -1.53
CA ARG A 149 -14.38 -1.20 -2.39
C ARG A 149 -12.91 -0.88 -2.59
N LEU A 150 -12.57 -0.37 -3.76
CA LEU A 150 -11.22 0.16 -4.01
C LEU A 150 -10.98 1.40 -3.14
N ASN A 151 -9.79 1.52 -2.61
CA ASN A 151 -9.38 2.74 -1.91
C ASN A 151 -9.34 3.94 -2.87
N PRO A 152 -9.53 5.17 -2.35
CA PRO A 152 -9.50 6.38 -3.16
C PRO A 152 -8.24 6.46 -4.02
N GLY A 153 -8.42 6.78 -5.31
CA GLY A 153 -7.31 6.94 -6.25
C GLY A 153 -6.73 5.65 -6.85
N ALA A 154 -7.17 4.46 -6.41
CA ALA A 154 -6.64 3.17 -6.88
C ALA A 154 -6.72 2.99 -8.40
N GLU A 155 -7.90 3.17 -8.99
CA GLU A 155 -8.10 3.04 -10.44
C GLU A 155 -7.23 4.04 -11.21
N ARG A 156 -7.18 5.31 -10.76
CA ARG A 156 -6.38 6.34 -11.39
C ARG A 156 -4.89 6.01 -11.32
N LEU A 157 -4.38 5.57 -10.17
CA LEU A 157 -2.99 5.17 -10.02
C LEU A 157 -2.65 4.04 -11.00
N ILE A 158 -3.42 2.95 -10.98
CA ILE A 158 -3.17 1.76 -11.79
C ILE A 158 -3.24 2.08 -13.28
N THR A 159 -4.29 2.74 -13.74
CA THR A 159 -4.45 3.08 -15.17
C THR A 159 -3.36 4.04 -15.65
N THR A 160 -2.94 4.98 -14.82
CA THR A 160 -1.85 5.90 -15.17
C THR A 160 -0.51 5.17 -15.21
N ALA A 161 -0.22 4.29 -14.23
CA ALA A 161 0.99 3.48 -14.22
C ALA A 161 1.06 2.56 -15.46
N GLN A 162 -0.04 1.86 -15.79
CA GLN A 162 -0.13 1.02 -16.99
C GLN A 162 0.08 1.82 -18.27
N SER A 163 -0.50 3.01 -18.36
CA SER A 163 -0.34 3.91 -19.51
C SER A 163 1.08 4.44 -19.66
N ALA A 164 1.80 4.58 -18.55
CA ALA A 164 3.24 4.92 -18.53
C ALA A 164 4.15 3.71 -18.79
N GLY A 165 3.58 2.50 -18.97
CA GLY A 165 4.34 1.28 -19.29
C GLY A 165 4.76 0.47 -18.07
N LEU A 166 4.37 0.84 -16.86
CA LEU A 166 4.68 0.05 -15.66
C LEU A 166 3.92 -1.26 -15.65
N LYS A 167 4.55 -2.29 -15.10
CA LYS A 167 3.94 -3.57 -14.79
C LYS A 167 3.39 -3.56 -13.38
N VAL A 168 2.18 -4.07 -13.17
CA VAL A 168 1.47 -3.98 -11.89
C VAL A 168 1.34 -5.34 -11.25
N LEU A 169 1.84 -5.44 -10.01
CA LEU A 169 1.84 -6.64 -9.18
C LEU A 169 0.98 -6.42 -7.93
N LEU A 170 0.08 -7.35 -7.64
CA LEU A 170 -0.67 -7.43 -6.39
C LEU A 170 -0.14 -8.60 -5.56
N VAL A 171 0.32 -8.35 -4.32
CA VAL A 171 0.83 -9.40 -3.43
C VAL A 171 0.22 -9.26 -2.06
N SER A 172 -0.59 -10.23 -1.63
CA SER A 172 -1.38 -10.15 -0.42
C SER A 172 -1.21 -11.36 0.51
N GLY A 173 -1.18 -11.09 1.81
CA GLY A 173 -1.39 -12.12 2.84
C GLY A 173 -2.84 -12.62 2.94
N GLY A 174 -3.77 -11.99 2.20
CA GLY A 174 -5.17 -12.39 2.07
C GLY A 174 -5.37 -13.58 1.14
N PHE A 175 -6.43 -13.59 0.31
CA PHE A 175 -6.87 -14.81 -0.39
C PHE A 175 -6.99 -14.62 -1.90
N THR A 176 -6.62 -15.68 -2.65
CA THR A 176 -6.64 -15.73 -4.12
C THR A 176 -8.02 -15.44 -4.70
N PHE A 177 -9.08 -15.81 -4.00
CA PHE A 177 -10.45 -15.49 -4.39
C PHE A 177 -10.65 -14.01 -4.71
N PHE A 178 -10.06 -13.11 -3.92
CA PHE A 178 -10.17 -11.66 -4.09
C PHE A 178 -9.10 -11.12 -5.05
N THR A 179 -7.84 -11.55 -4.90
CA THR A 179 -6.76 -11.03 -5.73
C THR A 179 -6.91 -11.37 -7.20
N GLU A 180 -7.44 -12.55 -7.55
CA GLU A 180 -7.70 -12.93 -8.95
C GLU A 180 -8.79 -12.07 -9.58
N ARG A 181 -9.88 -11.81 -8.83
CA ARG A 181 -10.95 -10.93 -9.30
C ARG A 181 -10.50 -9.48 -9.49
N LEU A 182 -9.68 -8.99 -8.56
CA LEU A 182 -9.10 -7.64 -8.67
C LEU A 182 -8.09 -7.57 -9.82
N ARG A 183 -7.26 -8.61 -10.03
CA ARG A 183 -6.38 -8.69 -11.17
C ARG A 183 -7.14 -8.58 -12.48
N ASP A 184 -8.22 -9.33 -12.63
CA ASP A 184 -9.01 -9.35 -13.85
C ASP A 184 -9.78 -8.04 -14.05
N LEU A 185 -10.34 -7.48 -12.98
CA LEU A 185 -11.05 -6.19 -12.98
C LEU A 185 -10.13 -5.03 -13.39
N LEU A 186 -8.94 -4.96 -12.79
CA LEU A 186 -7.98 -3.86 -12.96
C LEU A 186 -6.91 -4.18 -14.01
N LYS A 187 -6.97 -5.35 -14.64
CA LYS A 187 -6.02 -5.83 -15.67
C LYS A 187 -4.57 -5.81 -15.18
N LEU A 188 -4.37 -6.28 -13.94
CA LEU A 188 -3.03 -6.35 -13.36
C LEU A 188 -2.21 -7.45 -14.05
N ASP A 189 -0.90 -7.26 -14.14
CA ASP A 189 0.01 -8.21 -14.79
C ASP A 189 0.20 -9.49 -13.95
N SER A 190 0.16 -9.40 -12.63
CA SER A 190 0.23 -10.57 -11.73
C SER A 190 -0.47 -10.31 -10.40
N ALA A 191 -0.92 -11.40 -9.76
CA ALA A 191 -1.47 -11.37 -8.42
C ALA A 191 -1.12 -12.65 -7.66
N HIS A 192 -0.72 -12.51 -6.39
CA HIS A 192 -0.34 -13.61 -5.50
C HIS A 192 -0.99 -13.45 -4.13
N ALA A 193 -1.53 -14.54 -3.59
CA ALA A 193 -2.14 -14.59 -2.27
C ALA A 193 -2.24 -16.03 -1.76
N ASN A 194 -2.72 -16.22 -0.55
CA ASN A 194 -3.03 -17.55 0.01
C ASN A 194 -4.29 -18.12 -0.60
N THR A 195 -4.39 -19.44 -0.73
CA THR A 195 -5.56 -20.11 -1.28
C THR A 195 -6.33 -20.82 -0.17
N LEU A 196 -7.60 -20.45 0.05
CA LEU A 196 -8.49 -21.16 0.96
C LEU A 196 -8.88 -22.52 0.37
N GLU A 197 -8.83 -23.57 1.19
CA GLU A 197 -9.34 -24.87 0.80
C GLU A 197 -10.87 -24.90 0.90
N ILE A 198 -11.53 -25.31 -0.19
CA ILE A 198 -12.99 -25.43 -0.29
C ILE A 198 -13.32 -26.87 -0.69
N GLU A 199 -14.16 -27.54 0.10
CA GLU A 199 -14.70 -28.85 -0.19
C GLU A 199 -16.23 -28.85 -0.07
N ASN A 200 -16.92 -29.41 -1.05
CA ASN A 200 -18.38 -29.48 -1.08
C ASN A 200 -19.08 -28.10 -0.87
N GLY A 201 -18.47 -27.02 -1.36
CA GLY A 201 -19.01 -25.65 -1.23
C GLY A 201 -18.81 -25.02 0.16
N LEU A 202 -18.03 -25.62 1.03
CA LEU A 202 -17.71 -25.12 2.36
C LEU A 202 -16.20 -24.89 2.52
N LEU A 203 -15.83 -23.86 3.27
CA LEU A 203 -14.45 -23.67 3.72
C LEU A 203 -14.07 -24.80 4.69
N THR A 204 -12.92 -25.44 4.47
CA THR A 204 -12.43 -26.49 5.36
C THR A 204 -11.75 -25.96 6.62
N GLY A 205 -11.44 -24.65 6.63
CA GLY A 205 -10.63 -24.02 7.67
C GLY A 205 -9.12 -24.18 7.45
N LYS A 206 -8.69 -24.48 6.22
CA LYS A 206 -7.28 -24.65 5.86
C LYS A 206 -6.89 -23.74 4.69
N VAL A 207 -5.59 -23.49 4.61
CA VAL A 207 -4.92 -22.84 3.49
C VAL A 207 -4.15 -23.89 2.71
N LEU A 208 -4.22 -23.85 1.38
CA LEU A 208 -3.50 -24.74 0.48
C LEU A 208 -2.08 -24.19 0.21
N GLY A 209 -1.10 -25.09 0.22
CA GLY A 209 0.30 -24.77 -0.08
C GLY A 209 0.99 -23.98 1.03
N ASP A 210 2.08 -23.33 0.64
CA ASP A 210 2.87 -22.50 1.54
C ASP A 210 2.18 -21.15 1.78
N ILE A 211 2.33 -20.62 2.99
CA ILE A 211 1.73 -19.35 3.35
C ILE A 211 2.57 -18.19 2.79
N LEU A 212 1.89 -17.28 2.13
CA LEU A 212 2.47 -16.03 1.64
C LEU A 212 2.60 -15.05 2.81
N ASP A 213 3.79 -15.01 3.38
CA ASP A 213 4.17 -14.14 4.48
C ASP A 213 4.98 -12.91 4.00
N ALA A 214 5.62 -12.18 4.93
CA ALA A 214 6.43 -11.00 4.62
C ALA A 214 7.66 -11.33 3.74
N ASP A 215 8.28 -12.51 3.92
CA ASP A 215 9.41 -12.95 3.10
C ASP A 215 8.95 -13.29 1.69
N ALA A 216 7.85 -14.04 1.58
CA ALA A 216 7.25 -14.38 0.30
C ALA A 216 6.81 -13.14 -0.49
N LYS A 217 6.23 -12.11 0.17
CA LYS A 217 5.92 -10.82 -0.50
C LYS A 217 7.16 -10.20 -1.16
N ALA A 218 8.27 -10.14 -0.44
CA ALA A 218 9.52 -9.58 -0.97
C ALA A 218 10.13 -10.45 -2.08
N VAL A 219 10.00 -11.78 -1.99
CA VAL A 219 10.45 -12.72 -3.04
C VAL A 219 9.65 -12.50 -4.31
N HIS A 220 8.32 -12.50 -4.23
CA HIS A 220 7.45 -12.25 -5.39
C HIS A 220 7.75 -10.92 -6.08
N LEU A 221 7.96 -9.84 -5.31
CA LEU A 221 8.34 -8.55 -5.87
C LEU A 221 9.68 -8.64 -6.63
N ARG A 222 10.72 -9.24 -6.03
CA ARG A 222 12.03 -9.33 -6.67
C ARG A 222 12.01 -10.18 -7.94
N GLU A 223 11.27 -11.29 -7.93
CA GLU A 223 11.11 -12.17 -9.09
C GLU A 223 10.36 -11.45 -10.22
N PHE A 224 9.27 -10.76 -9.88
CA PHE A 224 8.49 -9.98 -10.83
C PHE A 224 9.33 -8.83 -11.42
N ALA A 225 10.05 -8.08 -10.58
CA ALA A 225 10.93 -7.00 -11.02
C ALA A 225 12.02 -7.52 -11.97
N ARG A 226 12.67 -8.65 -11.62
CA ARG A 226 13.68 -9.29 -12.46
C ARG A 226 13.10 -9.73 -13.81
N ALA A 227 11.91 -10.32 -13.82
CA ALA A 227 11.25 -10.75 -15.06
C ALA A 227 10.95 -9.60 -16.02
N HIS A 228 10.74 -8.39 -15.46
CA HIS A 228 10.47 -7.17 -16.24
C HIS A 228 11.68 -6.23 -16.38
N GLY A 229 12.89 -6.69 -15.98
CA GLY A 229 14.13 -5.91 -16.10
C GLY A 229 14.10 -4.60 -15.29
N ALA A 230 13.42 -4.59 -14.14
CA ALA A 230 13.35 -3.45 -13.26
C ALA A 230 14.48 -3.49 -12.22
N ALA A 231 15.22 -2.40 -12.10
CA ALA A 231 16.13 -2.16 -11.00
C ALA A 231 15.34 -1.66 -9.77
N GLN A 232 15.94 -1.72 -8.58
CA GLN A 232 15.27 -1.34 -7.33
C GLN A 232 14.73 0.10 -7.37
N ASP A 233 15.49 1.05 -7.90
CA ASP A 233 15.13 2.46 -8.06
C ASP A 233 13.99 2.70 -9.07
N GLN A 234 13.59 1.68 -9.82
CA GLN A 234 12.48 1.71 -10.77
C GLN A 234 11.20 1.05 -10.25
N ILE A 235 11.16 0.73 -8.94
CA ILE A 235 10.04 0.03 -8.30
C ILE A 235 9.34 0.98 -7.33
N ILE A 236 8.02 1.09 -7.48
CA ILE A 236 7.10 1.68 -6.50
C ILE A 236 6.45 0.52 -5.75
N ALA A 237 6.54 0.48 -4.42
CA ALA A 237 5.84 -0.52 -3.61
C ALA A 237 4.99 0.16 -2.53
N MET A 238 3.75 -0.31 -2.35
CA MET A 238 2.78 0.29 -1.43
C MET A 238 2.21 -0.76 -0.47
N GLY A 239 2.08 -0.39 0.80
CA GLY A 239 1.51 -1.25 1.83
C GLY A 239 1.21 -0.47 3.12
N ASP A 240 0.43 -1.06 4.03
CA ASP A 240 0.00 -0.43 5.29
C ASP A 240 0.51 -1.15 6.54
N GLY A 241 0.89 -2.43 6.40
CA GLY A 241 1.18 -3.33 7.51
C GLY A 241 2.67 -3.67 7.69
N ALA A 242 3.01 -4.18 8.88
CA ALA A 242 4.37 -4.65 9.17
C ALA A 242 4.80 -5.83 8.28
N ASN A 243 3.85 -6.61 7.77
CA ASN A 243 4.05 -7.68 6.80
C ASN A 243 4.52 -7.18 5.43
N ASP A 244 4.41 -5.86 5.15
CA ASP A 244 4.85 -5.24 3.90
C ASP A 244 6.28 -4.72 3.97
N LEU A 245 6.85 -4.54 5.16
CA LEU A 245 8.14 -3.87 5.35
C LEU A 245 9.26 -4.47 4.50
N LYS A 246 9.30 -5.81 4.35
CA LYS A 246 10.32 -6.47 3.52
C LYS A 246 10.11 -6.23 2.03
N MET A 247 8.85 -6.16 1.58
CA MET A 247 8.48 -5.79 0.22
C MET A 247 8.81 -4.31 -0.04
N LEU A 248 8.43 -3.42 0.86
CA LEU A 248 8.72 -1.99 0.79
C LEU A 248 10.23 -1.72 0.74
N ALA A 249 11.03 -2.40 1.55
CA ALA A 249 12.49 -2.28 1.55
C ALA A 249 13.16 -2.73 0.24
N ALA A 250 12.48 -3.52 -0.58
CA ALA A 250 12.97 -3.95 -1.89
C ALA A 250 12.70 -2.95 -3.03
N ALA A 251 12.01 -1.83 -2.74
CA ALA A 251 11.65 -0.81 -3.71
C ALA A 251 12.46 0.48 -3.54
N GLY A 252 12.65 1.25 -4.63
CA GLY A 252 13.23 2.59 -4.61
C GLY A 252 12.24 3.65 -4.12
N PHE A 253 10.95 3.41 -4.34
CA PHE A 253 9.84 4.23 -3.85
C PHE A 253 8.95 3.40 -2.92
N PRO A 254 9.41 3.12 -1.67
CA PRO A 254 8.57 2.47 -0.67
C PRO A 254 7.55 3.47 -0.13
N VAL A 255 6.26 3.10 -0.13
CA VAL A 255 5.14 3.98 0.26
C VAL A 255 4.32 3.33 1.37
N ALA A 256 4.31 3.94 2.53
CA ALA A 256 3.39 3.63 3.62
C ALA A 256 2.03 4.30 3.34
N TYR A 257 1.01 3.52 2.99
CA TYR A 257 -0.31 4.04 2.66
C TYR A 257 -1.26 3.89 3.85
N HIS A 258 -1.73 5.03 4.42
CA HIS A 258 -2.57 5.06 5.63
C HIS A 258 -2.09 4.08 6.71
N ALA A 259 -0.77 3.94 6.79
CA ALA A 259 -0.11 2.83 7.46
C ALA A 259 -0.02 3.02 8.97
N LYS A 260 0.18 1.91 9.67
CA LYS A 260 0.47 1.88 11.10
C LYS A 260 1.75 2.65 11.42
N PRO A 261 1.87 3.26 12.63
CA PRO A 261 3.01 4.10 12.99
C PRO A 261 4.38 3.46 12.74
N LEU A 262 4.53 2.17 13.06
CA LEU A 262 5.77 1.42 12.82
C LEU A 262 6.18 1.42 11.34
N VAL A 263 5.22 1.21 10.44
CA VAL A 263 5.48 1.18 8.99
C VAL A 263 5.88 2.56 8.49
N ARG A 264 5.17 3.62 8.92
CA ARG A 264 5.52 5.01 8.58
C ARG A 264 6.92 5.39 9.03
N GLN A 265 7.35 4.95 10.21
CA GLN A 265 8.70 5.23 10.74
C GLN A 265 9.81 4.52 9.96
N GLN A 266 9.53 3.36 9.36
CA GLN A 266 10.51 2.57 8.63
C GLN A 266 10.46 2.76 7.11
N THR A 267 9.55 3.61 6.62
CA THR A 267 9.32 3.81 5.19
C THR A 267 9.62 5.26 4.81
N ARG A 268 10.34 5.44 3.70
CA ARG A 268 10.79 6.77 3.26
C ARG A 268 9.64 7.69 2.85
N PHE A 269 8.58 7.15 2.27
CA PHE A 269 7.44 7.92 1.77
C PHE A 269 6.17 7.47 2.46
N ALA A 270 5.26 8.40 2.72
CA ALA A 270 3.96 8.10 3.30
C ALA A 270 2.85 8.91 2.63
N LEU A 271 1.69 8.27 2.48
CA LEU A 271 0.42 8.91 2.17
C LEU A 271 -0.53 8.62 3.34
N ASN A 272 -0.79 9.62 4.16
CA ASN A 272 -1.59 9.48 5.38
C ASN A 272 -3.00 10.06 5.23
N VAL A 273 -3.18 10.97 4.28
CA VAL A 273 -4.46 11.69 4.06
C VAL A 273 -4.89 11.71 2.60
N SER A 274 -3.97 11.52 1.66
CA SER A 274 -4.26 11.46 0.22
C SER A 274 -4.66 10.06 -0.21
N GLY A 275 -5.36 9.94 -1.34
CA GLY A 275 -5.61 8.66 -1.99
C GLY A 275 -4.32 8.05 -2.59
N LEU A 276 -4.42 6.80 -3.04
CA LEU A 276 -3.30 6.07 -3.66
C LEU A 276 -2.68 6.82 -4.84
N ASP A 277 -3.48 7.54 -5.60
CA ASP A 277 -3.04 8.37 -6.73
C ASP A 277 -2.21 9.59 -6.33
N GLY A 278 -2.09 9.89 -5.03
CA GLY A 278 -1.18 10.90 -4.50
C GLY A 278 0.28 10.65 -4.89
N VAL A 279 0.69 9.39 -5.08
CA VAL A 279 2.00 9.01 -5.59
C VAL A 279 2.30 9.66 -6.95
N LEU A 280 1.30 9.84 -7.81
CA LEU A 280 1.48 10.41 -9.15
C LEU A 280 1.98 11.86 -9.11
N ASN A 281 1.69 12.61 -8.05
CA ASN A 281 2.14 13.98 -7.88
C ASN A 281 3.67 14.10 -7.68
N TRP A 282 4.35 13.00 -7.34
CA TRP A 282 5.81 12.97 -7.17
C TRP A 282 6.55 13.05 -8.48
N PHE A 283 5.92 12.64 -9.57
CA PHE A 283 6.51 12.57 -10.91
C PHE A 283 6.20 13.85 -11.71
N GLU A 284 7.15 14.23 -12.55
CA GLU A 284 6.98 15.34 -13.48
C GLU A 284 6.40 14.85 -14.82
N SER A 285 5.72 15.74 -15.52
CA SER A 285 5.07 15.44 -16.80
C SER A 285 6.10 15.23 -17.91
#